data_c40d68967ebf3470a7c1bc3014a12337
#
_entry.id   c40d68967ebf3470a7c1bc3014a12337
#
_cell.length_a   1.000
_cell.length_b   1.000
_cell.length_c   1.000
_cell.angle_alpha   90.00
_cell.angle_beta   90.00
_cell.angle_gamma   90.00
#
_symmetry.space_group_name_H-M   'P 1'
#
loop_
_entity.id
_entity.type
_entity.pdbx_description
1 polymer ?
#
loop_
_entity_poly.entity_id
_entity_poly.type
_entity_poly.pdbx_seq_one_letter_code
_entity_poly.pdbx_strand_id
1 'polypeptide(L)'
;MTQVFTEDGVLIPVTVVEVTPNVVLQKKTVETDGYNAVQLGFEEIKEKRTTKANIGHCKKANTSPKRFIKEVRDCDMDVNVGDLVNVDIFAAGETVDVIGTSKGKGYNGTIVRNNAHQGPKTHGGSKNIRHIGSLATNGITSRQGRIMKGTIMAGQEGGYTTTNQNLTVIKVDTENNYMLIKGNVPGPRKGCVMVRTAKTSKGDKEPVTLVDYTVNKEVQ
;
A
#
# COMPACT_ATOMS: atom_id res chain seq x y z
N MET A 1 -4.91 4.25 -11.99
CA MET A 1 -5.72 5.43 -11.61
C MET A 1 -6.56 5.87 -12.78
N THR A 2 -7.77 6.29 -12.51
CA THR A 2 -8.76 6.86 -13.44
C THR A 2 -9.53 7.96 -12.72
N GLN A 3 -10.59 8.45 -13.32
CA GLN A 3 -11.47 9.46 -12.73
C GLN A 3 -12.92 9.03 -12.88
N VAL A 4 -13.74 9.41 -11.91
CA VAL A 4 -15.18 9.24 -11.93
C VAL A 4 -15.86 10.56 -11.63
N PHE A 5 -17.07 10.74 -12.11
CA PHE A 5 -17.87 11.94 -11.87
C PHE A 5 -19.02 11.62 -10.92
N THR A 6 -19.32 12.54 -10.03
CA THR A 6 -20.52 12.50 -9.21
C THR A 6 -21.69 13.08 -9.99
N GLU A 7 -22.93 12.80 -9.57
CA GLU A 7 -24.12 13.42 -10.13
C GLU A 7 -24.10 14.94 -10.02
N ASP A 8 -23.42 15.49 -9.01
CA ASP A 8 -23.20 16.92 -8.82
C ASP A 8 -22.15 17.53 -9.78
N GLY A 9 -21.58 16.74 -10.70
CA GLY A 9 -20.55 17.17 -11.63
C GLY A 9 -19.13 17.27 -11.06
N VAL A 10 -18.88 16.81 -9.83
CA VAL A 10 -17.55 16.85 -9.22
C VAL A 10 -16.69 15.69 -9.73
N LEU A 11 -15.49 15.98 -10.20
CA LEU A 11 -14.51 14.99 -10.63
C LEU A 11 -13.76 14.41 -9.42
N ILE A 12 -13.77 13.09 -9.27
CA ILE A 12 -13.03 12.37 -8.24
C ILE A 12 -11.95 11.50 -8.87
N PRO A 13 -10.65 11.74 -8.57
CA PRO A 13 -9.58 10.82 -8.97
C PRO A 13 -9.66 9.54 -8.15
N VAL A 14 -9.65 8.38 -8.83
CA VAL A 14 -9.75 7.09 -8.17
C VAL A 14 -8.66 6.13 -8.64
N THR A 15 -8.29 5.20 -7.78
CA THR A 15 -7.49 4.02 -8.12
C THR A 15 -8.39 2.80 -8.08
N VAL A 16 -8.39 2.05 -9.16
CA VAL A 16 -9.07 0.74 -9.23
C VAL A 16 -8.15 -0.29 -8.60
N VAL A 17 -8.65 -0.98 -7.59
CA VAL A 17 -7.98 -2.09 -6.91
C VAL A 17 -8.77 -3.35 -7.20
N GLU A 18 -8.14 -4.34 -7.79
CA GLU A 18 -8.69 -5.68 -8.01
C GLU A 18 -8.62 -6.45 -6.68
N VAL A 19 -9.73 -7.02 -6.25
CA VAL A 19 -9.89 -7.72 -4.97
C VAL A 19 -10.55 -9.07 -5.23
N THR A 20 -9.84 -9.95 -5.95
CA THR A 20 -10.33 -11.34 -6.07
C THR A 20 -10.35 -11.98 -4.68
N PRO A 21 -11.24 -12.96 -4.42
CA PRO A 21 -11.36 -13.59 -3.11
C PRO A 21 -10.02 -14.05 -2.53
N ASN A 22 -9.74 -13.65 -1.31
CA ASN A 22 -8.54 -14.06 -0.59
C ASN A 22 -8.82 -15.34 0.19
N VAL A 23 -7.94 -16.32 0.13
CA VAL A 23 -8.09 -17.58 0.87
C VAL A 23 -7.37 -17.48 2.20
N VAL A 24 -8.03 -17.90 3.28
CA VAL A 24 -7.42 -18.04 4.60
C VAL A 24 -6.52 -19.29 4.60
N LEU A 25 -5.22 -19.09 4.67
CA LEU A 25 -4.22 -20.16 4.65
C LEU A 25 -3.93 -20.71 6.05
N GLN A 26 -3.89 -19.85 7.04
CA GLN A 26 -3.59 -20.22 8.42
C GLN A 26 -4.22 -19.21 9.39
N LYS A 27 -4.76 -19.70 10.49
CA LYS A 27 -5.16 -18.93 11.67
C LYS A 27 -4.13 -19.14 12.75
N LYS A 28 -3.56 -18.09 13.27
CA LYS A 28 -2.61 -18.10 14.38
C LYS A 28 -3.30 -17.65 15.65
N THR A 29 -3.01 -18.33 16.74
CA THR A 29 -3.60 -18.07 18.07
C THR A 29 -2.51 -17.83 19.08
N VAL A 30 -2.87 -17.15 20.17
CA VAL A 30 -1.93 -16.87 21.28
C VAL A 30 -1.37 -18.17 21.86
N GLU A 31 -2.16 -19.24 21.91
CA GLU A 31 -1.75 -20.53 22.49
C GLU A 31 -0.67 -21.25 21.66
N THR A 32 -0.78 -21.19 20.33
CA THR A 32 0.13 -21.93 19.43
C THR A 32 1.29 -21.09 18.94
N ASP A 33 1.05 -19.82 18.61
CA ASP A 33 2.00 -18.95 17.93
C ASP A 33 2.42 -17.72 18.78
N GLY A 34 1.77 -17.50 19.93
CA GLY A 34 2.06 -16.40 20.84
C GLY A 34 1.38 -15.06 20.46
N TYR A 35 0.61 -15.03 19.37
CA TYR A 35 -0.16 -13.87 18.92
C TYR A 35 -1.32 -14.28 18.02
N ASN A 36 -2.31 -13.39 17.92
CA ASN A 36 -3.45 -13.60 17.02
C ASN A 36 -3.18 -13.00 15.64
N ALA A 37 -3.36 -13.79 14.59
CA ALA A 37 -3.27 -13.34 13.21
C ALA A 37 -3.99 -14.28 12.24
N VAL A 38 -4.40 -13.73 11.11
CA VAL A 38 -4.95 -14.47 9.98
C VAL A 38 -4.01 -14.32 8.78
N GLN A 39 -3.59 -15.42 8.20
CA GLN A 39 -2.76 -15.42 7.01
C GLN A 39 -3.62 -15.58 5.77
N LEU A 40 -3.57 -14.60 4.88
CA LEU A 40 -4.34 -14.52 3.65
C LEU A 40 -3.45 -14.80 2.43
N GLY A 41 -3.97 -15.60 1.51
CA GLY A 41 -3.35 -15.88 0.21
C GLY A 41 -4.11 -15.19 -0.93
N PHE A 42 -3.38 -14.47 -1.79
CA PHE A 42 -3.92 -13.72 -2.92
C PHE A 42 -3.18 -14.07 -4.22
N GLU A 43 -3.89 -14.01 -5.34
CA GLU A 43 -3.43 -14.32 -6.70
C GLU A 43 -2.84 -15.74 -6.86
N GLU A 44 -3.36 -16.49 -7.81
CA GLU A 44 -2.89 -17.84 -8.08
C GLU A 44 -1.59 -17.84 -8.87
N ILE A 45 -0.73 -18.80 -8.57
CA ILE A 45 0.52 -19.02 -9.29
C ILE A 45 0.61 -20.47 -9.77
N LYS A 46 1.15 -20.65 -10.97
CA LYS A 46 1.38 -22.00 -11.52
C LYS A 46 2.36 -22.79 -10.63
N GLU A 47 2.07 -24.05 -10.35
CA GLU A 47 2.92 -24.91 -9.51
C GLU A 47 4.39 -24.95 -9.95
N LYS A 48 4.63 -24.92 -11.26
CA LYS A 48 6.00 -24.90 -11.82
C LYS A 48 6.84 -23.68 -11.39
N ARG A 49 6.19 -22.60 -10.94
CA ARG A 49 6.84 -21.36 -10.49
C ARG A 49 6.90 -21.23 -8.97
N THR A 50 6.44 -22.23 -8.25
CA THR A 50 6.30 -22.21 -6.78
C THR A 50 7.23 -23.23 -6.13
N THR A 51 7.73 -22.93 -4.95
CA THR A 51 8.53 -23.86 -4.16
C THR A 51 7.66 -24.97 -3.55
N LYS A 52 8.23 -26.17 -3.35
CA LYS A 52 7.53 -27.29 -2.71
C LYS A 52 6.97 -26.93 -1.33
N ALA A 53 7.68 -26.06 -0.59
CA ALA A 53 7.23 -25.59 0.72
C ALA A 53 5.92 -24.82 0.63
N ASN A 54 5.81 -23.84 -0.30
CA ASN A 54 4.59 -23.07 -0.50
C ASN A 54 3.43 -23.94 -1.00
N ILE A 55 3.71 -24.91 -1.89
CA ILE A 55 2.70 -25.87 -2.32
C ILE A 55 2.16 -26.66 -1.12
N GLY A 56 3.04 -27.18 -0.26
CA GLY A 56 2.65 -27.90 0.95
C GLY A 56 1.87 -27.03 1.94
N HIS A 57 2.22 -25.74 2.04
CA HIS A 57 1.52 -24.78 2.89
C HIS A 57 0.09 -24.53 2.39
N CYS A 58 -0.07 -24.24 1.10
CA CYS A 58 -1.39 -24.00 0.50
C CYS A 58 -2.27 -25.27 0.49
N LYS A 59 -1.69 -26.47 0.35
CA LYS A 59 -2.42 -27.74 0.43
C LYS A 59 -3.12 -27.96 1.77
N LYS A 60 -2.58 -27.44 2.89
CA LYS A 60 -3.24 -27.52 4.20
C LYS A 60 -4.58 -26.77 4.24
N ALA A 61 -4.71 -25.75 3.42
CA ALA A 61 -5.95 -24.98 3.24
C ALA A 61 -6.78 -25.45 2.02
N ASN A 62 -6.47 -26.61 1.44
CA ASN A 62 -7.12 -27.17 0.26
C ASN A 62 -7.21 -26.20 -0.93
N THR A 63 -6.16 -25.39 -1.14
CA THR A 63 -6.15 -24.37 -2.19
C THR A 63 -4.93 -24.48 -3.11
N SER A 64 -5.04 -23.90 -4.32
CA SER A 64 -3.93 -23.74 -5.25
C SER A 64 -2.84 -22.85 -4.66
N PRO A 65 -1.57 -22.97 -5.10
CA PRO A 65 -0.50 -22.11 -4.64
C PRO A 65 -0.79 -20.62 -4.89
N LYS A 66 -0.59 -19.77 -3.87
CA LYS A 66 -0.83 -18.34 -3.93
C LYS A 66 0.48 -17.56 -4.10
N ARG A 67 0.42 -16.49 -4.88
CA ARG A 67 1.57 -15.64 -5.20
C ARG A 67 1.96 -14.74 -4.04
N PHE A 68 0.97 -14.15 -3.41
CA PHE A 68 1.17 -13.25 -2.28
C PHE A 68 0.55 -13.88 -1.05
N ILE A 69 1.36 -14.03 -0.01
CA ILE A 69 0.93 -14.52 1.29
C ILE A 69 1.22 -13.38 2.26
N LYS A 70 0.20 -12.89 2.94
CA LYS A 70 0.29 -11.79 3.90
C LYS A 70 -0.46 -12.13 5.17
N GLU A 71 0.06 -11.63 6.27
CA GLU A 71 -0.50 -11.83 7.59
C GLU A 71 -1.13 -10.54 8.10
N VAL A 72 -2.35 -10.63 8.56
CA VAL A 72 -3.08 -9.54 9.21
C VAL A 72 -3.14 -9.87 10.69
N ARG A 73 -2.49 -9.06 11.51
CA ARG A 73 -2.43 -9.20 12.97
C ARG A 73 -3.56 -8.43 13.61
N ASP A 74 -3.94 -8.85 14.81
CA ASP A 74 -4.96 -8.21 15.63
C ASP A 74 -6.28 -8.03 14.86
N CYS A 75 -6.68 -9.10 14.16
CA CYS A 75 -7.90 -9.14 13.36
C CYS A 75 -8.98 -9.92 14.09
N ASP A 76 -10.11 -9.30 14.34
CA ASP A 76 -11.27 -9.90 15.04
C ASP A 76 -12.18 -10.70 14.09
N MET A 77 -11.70 -11.05 12.90
CA MET A 77 -12.48 -11.87 11.97
C MET A 77 -12.59 -13.32 12.47
N ASP A 78 -13.83 -13.78 12.62
CA ASP A 78 -14.08 -15.20 12.89
C ASP A 78 -14.12 -15.98 11.56
N VAL A 79 -12.93 -16.42 11.14
CA VAL A 79 -12.72 -17.16 9.89
C VAL A 79 -11.98 -18.45 10.16
N ASN A 80 -12.23 -19.46 9.36
CA ASN A 80 -11.55 -20.75 9.40
C ASN A 80 -10.56 -20.89 8.25
N VAL A 81 -9.65 -21.86 8.38
CA VAL A 81 -8.68 -22.17 7.31
C VAL A 81 -9.43 -22.73 6.10
N GLY A 82 -9.20 -22.16 4.94
CA GLY A 82 -9.88 -22.47 3.68
C GLY A 82 -11.03 -21.53 3.32
N ASP A 83 -11.49 -20.70 4.25
CA ASP A 83 -12.55 -19.71 3.96
C ASP A 83 -12.08 -18.66 2.96
N LEU A 84 -13.05 -18.09 2.25
CA LEU A 84 -12.84 -17.01 1.30
C LEU A 84 -13.22 -15.66 1.93
N VAL A 85 -12.31 -14.71 1.86
CA VAL A 85 -12.53 -13.33 2.28
C VAL A 85 -12.73 -12.48 1.04
N ASN A 86 -13.95 -12.00 0.84
CA ASN A 86 -14.35 -11.21 -0.31
C ASN A 86 -14.20 -9.70 -0.06
N VAL A 87 -14.50 -8.91 -1.06
CA VAL A 87 -14.44 -7.44 -1.00
C VAL A 87 -15.59 -6.82 -0.18
N ASP A 88 -16.65 -7.57 0.07
CA ASP A 88 -17.86 -7.18 0.81
C ASP A 88 -17.62 -6.79 2.28
N ILE A 89 -16.44 -7.09 2.81
CA ILE A 89 -16.02 -6.61 4.14
C ILE A 89 -15.86 -5.08 4.20
N PHE A 90 -15.75 -4.40 3.06
CA PHE A 90 -15.65 -2.95 2.98
C PHE A 90 -16.92 -2.35 2.40
N ALA A 91 -17.33 -1.22 2.96
CA ALA A 91 -18.50 -0.47 2.51
C ALA A 91 -18.10 0.80 1.73
N ALA A 92 -18.98 1.29 0.84
CA ALA A 92 -18.81 2.59 0.21
C ALA A 92 -18.90 3.70 1.28
N GLY A 93 -17.99 4.68 1.22
CA GLY A 93 -17.87 5.74 2.24
C GLY A 93 -16.89 5.41 3.37
N GLU A 94 -16.54 4.15 3.57
CA GLU A 94 -15.59 3.72 4.61
C GLU A 94 -14.21 4.35 4.41
N THR A 95 -13.56 4.65 5.53
CA THR A 95 -12.19 5.19 5.54
C THR A 95 -11.19 4.08 5.76
N VAL A 96 -10.24 3.93 4.82
CA VAL A 96 -9.25 2.84 4.80
C VAL A 96 -7.81 3.33 4.76
N ASP A 97 -6.90 2.51 5.27
CA ASP A 97 -5.45 2.66 5.11
C ASP A 97 -4.96 1.67 4.05
N VAL A 98 -4.19 2.15 3.09
CA VAL A 98 -3.60 1.32 2.03
C VAL A 98 -2.10 1.23 2.19
N ILE A 99 -1.60 0.00 2.39
CA ILE A 99 -0.21 -0.33 2.60
C ILE A 99 0.33 -0.99 1.35
N GLY A 100 1.46 -0.51 0.84
CA GLY A 100 2.11 -1.11 -0.32
C GLY A 100 3.59 -0.81 -0.38
N THR A 101 4.29 -1.42 -1.34
CA THR A 101 5.70 -1.14 -1.57
C THR A 101 5.83 -0.02 -2.60
N SER A 102 6.44 1.10 -2.21
CA SER A 102 6.64 2.25 -3.08
C SER A 102 7.53 1.91 -4.29
N LYS A 103 7.38 2.67 -5.39
CA LYS A 103 8.25 2.50 -6.56
C LYS A 103 9.70 2.75 -6.18
N GLY A 104 10.59 1.79 -6.48
CA GLY A 104 12.01 1.96 -6.29
C GLY A 104 12.60 2.94 -7.32
N LYS A 105 13.48 3.82 -6.87
CA LYS A 105 14.20 4.80 -7.70
C LYS A 105 15.73 4.61 -7.63
N GLY A 106 16.16 3.54 -6.97
CA GLY A 106 17.57 3.23 -6.80
C GLY A 106 18.29 4.18 -5.84
N TYR A 107 19.60 4.28 -5.98
CA TYR A 107 20.44 5.17 -5.17
C TYR A 107 20.35 6.60 -5.69
N ASN A 108 19.86 7.51 -4.88
CA ASN A 108 19.70 8.92 -5.21
C ASN A 108 20.49 9.85 -4.29
N GLY A 109 20.96 10.96 -4.85
CA GLY A 109 21.62 12.02 -4.11
C GLY A 109 20.67 12.74 -3.15
N THR A 110 21.23 13.40 -2.16
CA THR A 110 20.49 14.08 -1.07
C THR A 110 19.44 15.06 -1.58
N ILE A 111 19.74 15.79 -2.66
CA ILE A 111 18.82 16.77 -3.24
C ILE A 111 17.54 16.12 -3.75
N VAL A 112 17.67 15.01 -4.50
CA VAL A 112 16.52 14.30 -5.05
C VAL A 112 15.77 13.53 -3.96
N ARG A 113 16.53 12.78 -3.13
CA ARG A 113 15.95 11.89 -2.12
C ARG A 113 15.21 12.63 -1.01
N ASN A 114 15.75 13.78 -0.58
CA ASN A 114 15.27 14.49 0.61
C ASN A 114 14.83 15.93 0.31
N ASN A 115 14.70 16.33 -0.96
CA ASN A 115 14.37 17.69 -1.39
C ASN A 115 15.30 18.75 -0.76
N ALA A 116 16.60 18.42 -0.59
CA ALA A 116 17.56 19.32 -0.02
C ALA A 116 17.85 20.49 -0.97
N HIS A 117 18.16 21.64 -0.40
CA HIS A 117 18.48 22.85 -1.17
C HIS A 117 19.77 22.66 -1.97
N GLN A 118 19.78 23.16 -3.21
CA GLN A 118 20.99 23.20 -4.03
C GLN A 118 21.87 24.39 -3.63
N GLY A 119 23.18 24.23 -3.73
CA GLY A 119 24.11 25.32 -3.60
C GLY A 119 23.96 26.37 -4.72
N PRO A 120 24.52 27.58 -4.57
CA PRO A 120 24.47 28.63 -5.58
C PRO A 120 25.17 28.18 -6.88
N LYS A 121 24.56 28.52 -8.01
CA LYS A 121 25.12 28.22 -9.34
C LYS A 121 26.14 29.22 -9.83
N THR A 122 26.28 30.34 -9.12
CA THR A 122 27.18 31.47 -9.41
C THR A 122 28.13 31.74 -8.24
N HIS A 123 28.85 32.84 -8.25
CA HIS A 123 29.81 33.23 -7.18
C HIS A 123 30.90 32.17 -6.91
N GLY A 124 31.46 31.59 -7.98
CA GLY A 124 32.59 30.64 -7.85
C GLY A 124 32.21 29.22 -7.38
N GLY A 125 30.95 28.90 -7.24
CA GLY A 125 30.44 27.59 -6.75
C GLY A 125 30.55 26.40 -7.71
N SER A 126 31.38 26.45 -8.73
CA SER A 126 31.35 25.67 -9.98
C SER A 126 31.03 24.15 -9.85
N LYS A 127 31.62 23.39 -8.92
CA LYS A 127 31.42 21.93 -8.80
C LYS A 127 30.64 21.53 -7.54
N ASN A 128 30.23 22.46 -6.71
CA ASN A 128 29.64 22.20 -5.39
C ASN A 128 28.10 22.34 -5.34
N ILE A 129 27.43 22.47 -6.49
CA ILE A 129 26.01 22.76 -6.56
C ILE A 129 25.14 21.66 -5.90
N ARG A 130 25.57 20.39 -6.00
CA ARG A 130 24.82 19.24 -5.49
C ARG A 130 25.40 18.61 -4.23
N HIS A 131 26.22 19.35 -3.50
CA HIS A 131 26.81 18.89 -2.25
C HIS A 131 25.78 18.89 -1.12
N ILE A 132 25.97 17.97 -0.17
CA ILE A 132 25.11 17.87 1.02
C ILE A 132 25.28 19.06 1.97
N GLY A 133 26.39 19.79 1.87
CA GLY A 133 26.77 20.85 2.81
C GLY A 133 27.53 20.32 4.00
N SER A 134 27.63 21.13 5.08
CA SER A 134 28.36 20.74 6.29
C SER A 134 27.64 19.64 7.06
N LEU A 135 28.39 18.64 7.47
CA LEU A 135 27.93 17.57 8.36
C LEU A 135 28.37 17.78 9.81
N ALA A 136 29.15 18.83 10.06
CA ALA A 136 29.59 19.20 11.39
C ALA A 136 28.44 19.88 12.14
N THR A 137 27.99 19.23 13.20
CA THR A 137 27.01 19.76 14.14
C THR A 137 27.71 19.96 15.47
N ASN A 138 27.86 21.20 15.91
CA ASN A 138 28.30 21.59 17.26
C ASN A 138 29.61 20.99 17.78
N GLY A 139 30.56 21.77 17.78
CA GLY A 139 31.84 21.95 18.37
C GLY A 139 32.28 20.92 19.40
N ILE A 140 32.81 20.96 20.23
CA ILE A 140 33.85 20.87 21.27
C ILE A 140 33.83 19.59 22.15
N THR A 141 32.95 18.62 22.05
CA THR A 141 33.04 17.43 22.91
C THR A 141 33.41 16.13 22.19
N SER A 142 34.14 15.27 22.88
CA SER A 142 34.73 14.02 22.38
C SER A 142 33.79 12.99 21.71
N ARG A 143 32.48 13.24 21.76
CA ARG A 143 31.48 12.49 21.01
C ARG A 143 31.21 13.00 19.59
N GLN A 144 31.91 14.04 19.17
CA GLN A 144 31.61 14.91 18.04
C GLN A 144 32.28 14.56 16.73
N GLY A 145 33.18 13.62 16.71
CA GLY A 145 33.74 13.10 15.46
C GLY A 145 32.78 12.21 14.66
N ARG A 146 31.51 12.05 15.10
CA ARG A 146 30.55 11.14 14.46
C ARG A 146 29.34 11.88 13.89
N ILE A 147 29.00 11.54 12.66
CA ILE A 147 27.75 11.95 12.07
C ILE A 147 26.59 11.26 12.83
N MET A 148 25.58 12.03 13.22
CA MET A 148 24.46 11.50 13.99
C MET A 148 23.63 10.51 13.16
N LYS A 149 23.02 9.53 13.85
CA LYS A 149 22.03 8.63 13.21
C LYS A 149 20.88 9.45 12.67
N GLY A 150 20.39 9.06 11.48
CA GLY A 150 19.28 9.76 10.83
C GLY A 150 19.68 11.03 10.07
N THR A 151 20.97 11.39 10.00
CA THR A 151 21.44 12.50 9.16
C THR A 151 21.04 12.27 7.71
N ILE A 152 20.46 13.31 7.10
CA ILE A 152 19.97 13.29 5.72
C ILE A 152 21.14 13.16 4.76
N MET A 153 21.22 12.03 4.07
CA MET A 153 22.28 11.71 3.10
C MET A 153 21.72 11.03 1.86
N ALA A 154 22.58 10.87 0.85
CA ALA A 154 22.30 10.03 -0.32
C ALA A 154 22.04 8.58 0.09
N GLY A 155 21.25 7.86 -0.70
CA GLY A 155 20.93 6.46 -0.45
C GLY A 155 19.78 5.95 -1.30
N GLN A 156 19.32 4.74 -0.97
CA GLN A 156 18.17 4.13 -1.62
C GLN A 156 16.93 5.01 -1.46
N GLU A 157 16.24 5.30 -2.56
CA GLU A 157 14.95 5.98 -2.59
C GLU A 157 13.89 5.01 -3.11
N GLY A 158 12.77 4.92 -2.39
CA GLY A 158 11.69 4.01 -2.71
C GLY A 158 12.04 2.53 -2.51
N GLY A 159 11.10 1.65 -2.86
CA GLY A 159 11.22 0.21 -2.64
C GLY A 159 11.01 -0.21 -1.18
N TYR A 160 10.43 0.66 -0.37
CA TYR A 160 10.06 0.40 1.04
C TYR A 160 8.55 0.45 1.24
N THR A 161 8.11 -0.17 2.31
CA THR A 161 6.70 -0.20 2.68
C THR A 161 6.22 1.21 3.04
N THR A 162 5.16 1.65 2.40
CA THR A 162 4.53 2.96 2.61
C THR A 162 3.05 2.77 2.85
N THR A 163 2.47 3.53 3.77
CA THR A 163 1.04 3.52 4.07
C THR A 163 0.45 4.86 3.68
N ASN A 164 -0.55 4.84 2.80
CA ASN A 164 -1.42 5.99 2.55
C ASN A 164 -2.63 5.86 3.47
N GLN A 165 -2.74 6.78 4.40
CA GLN A 165 -3.75 6.75 5.46
C GLN A 165 -5.00 7.51 5.06
N ASN A 166 -6.14 7.12 5.68
CA ASN A 166 -7.42 7.85 5.60
C ASN A 166 -7.93 8.07 4.18
N LEU A 167 -7.79 7.08 3.31
CA LEU A 167 -8.38 7.08 1.98
C LEU A 167 -9.85 6.66 2.07
N THR A 168 -10.70 7.20 1.22
CA THR A 168 -12.13 6.89 1.20
C THR A 168 -12.42 5.86 0.11
N VAL A 169 -13.20 4.84 0.43
CA VAL A 169 -13.75 3.89 -0.54
C VAL A 169 -14.93 4.55 -1.23
N ILE A 170 -14.88 4.66 -2.56
CA ILE A 170 -15.93 5.31 -3.35
C ILE A 170 -17.00 4.30 -3.77
N LYS A 171 -16.58 3.14 -4.26
CA LYS A 171 -17.48 2.07 -4.71
C LYS A 171 -16.82 0.72 -4.46
N VAL A 172 -17.63 -0.25 -4.06
CA VAL A 172 -17.27 -1.66 -3.99
C VAL A 172 -18.16 -2.42 -4.98
N ASP A 173 -17.55 -3.21 -5.83
CA ASP A 173 -18.23 -4.05 -6.82
C ASP A 173 -17.89 -5.51 -6.53
N THR A 174 -18.87 -6.24 -6.03
CA THR A 174 -18.71 -7.64 -5.65
C THR A 174 -18.82 -8.58 -6.85
N GLU A 175 -19.52 -8.19 -7.92
CA GLU A 175 -19.68 -9.00 -9.11
C GLU A 175 -18.39 -9.03 -9.93
N ASN A 176 -17.74 -7.88 -10.09
CA ASN A 176 -16.52 -7.74 -10.86
C ASN A 176 -15.25 -7.77 -9.98
N ASN A 177 -15.38 -7.99 -8.67
CA ASN A 177 -14.28 -8.10 -7.71
C ASN A 177 -13.32 -6.91 -7.75
N TYR A 178 -13.82 -5.68 -7.75
CA TYR A 178 -12.98 -4.49 -7.65
C TYR A 178 -13.52 -3.46 -6.65
N MET A 179 -12.61 -2.64 -6.18
CA MET A 179 -12.87 -1.53 -5.27
C MET A 179 -12.28 -0.24 -5.86
N LEU A 180 -13.03 0.85 -5.78
CA LEU A 180 -12.58 2.19 -6.15
C LEU A 180 -12.17 2.95 -4.89
N ILE A 181 -10.90 3.31 -4.79
CA ILE A 181 -10.36 4.09 -3.67
C ILE A 181 -10.03 5.51 -4.17
N LYS A 182 -10.49 6.52 -3.45
CA LYS A 182 -10.22 7.93 -3.76
C LYS A 182 -8.73 8.24 -3.63
N GLY A 183 -8.13 8.76 -4.70
CA GLY A 183 -6.74 9.20 -4.70
C GLY A 183 -5.75 8.13 -5.17
N ASN A 184 -4.50 8.28 -4.75
CA ASN A 184 -3.41 7.39 -5.13
C ASN A 184 -3.16 6.31 -4.09
N VAL A 185 -2.68 5.15 -4.56
CA VAL A 185 -2.19 4.06 -3.71
C VAL A 185 -0.68 3.85 -3.91
N PRO A 186 0.05 3.34 -2.92
CA PRO A 186 1.49 3.14 -3.03
C PRO A 186 1.84 2.02 -4.00
N GLY A 187 2.90 2.20 -4.77
CA GLY A 187 3.49 1.17 -5.62
C GLY A 187 3.25 1.31 -7.12
N PRO A 188 3.77 0.36 -7.92
CA PRO A 188 3.56 0.29 -9.35
C PRO A 188 2.17 -0.27 -9.71
N ARG A 189 1.79 -0.14 -10.98
CA ARG A 189 0.62 -0.87 -11.52
C ARG A 189 0.82 -2.37 -11.36
N LYS A 190 -0.25 -3.09 -11.02
CA LYS A 190 -0.24 -4.53 -10.72
C LYS A 190 0.63 -4.89 -9.50
N GLY A 191 0.94 -3.92 -8.64
CA GLY A 191 1.55 -4.17 -7.34
C GLY A 191 0.53 -4.65 -6.33
N CYS A 192 0.94 -5.55 -5.44
CA CYS A 192 0.09 -5.98 -4.33
C CYS A 192 0.02 -4.88 -3.28
N VAL A 193 -1.18 -4.57 -2.83
CA VAL A 193 -1.46 -3.66 -1.72
C VAL A 193 -2.30 -4.37 -0.67
N MET A 194 -2.15 -3.97 0.58
CA MET A 194 -3.00 -4.41 1.68
C MET A 194 -3.91 -3.24 2.05
N VAL A 195 -5.20 -3.49 2.03
CA VAL A 195 -6.22 -2.53 2.47
C VAL A 195 -6.72 -2.98 3.84
N ARG A 196 -6.84 -2.04 4.75
CA ARG A 196 -7.39 -2.27 6.08
C ARG A 196 -8.21 -1.05 6.52
N THR A 197 -9.12 -1.22 7.43
CA THR A 197 -9.84 -0.12 8.09
C THR A 197 -8.85 0.86 8.72
N ALA A 198 -9.09 2.15 8.61
CA ALA A 198 -8.18 3.18 9.07
C ALA A 198 -8.07 3.20 10.60
N LYS A 199 -6.83 3.18 11.10
CA LYS A 199 -6.58 3.22 12.57
C LYS A 199 -6.92 4.57 13.22
N THR A 200 -6.82 5.66 12.45
CA THR A 200 -6.96 7.05 12.95
C THR A 200 -8.07 7.79 12.22
N SER A 201 -9.12 7.09 11.79
CA SER A 201 -10.27 7.70 11.13
C SER A 201 -11.04 8.61 12.10
N LYS A 202 -11.55 9.72 11.54
CA LYS A 202 -12.52 10.59 12.24
C LYS A 202 -13.97 10.15 12.01
N GLY A 203 -14.17 8.98 11.44
CA GLY A 203 -15.46 8.42 11.02
C GLY A 203 -15.52 8.22 9.53
N ASP A 204 -16.50 7.46 9.10
CA ASP A 204 -16.77 7.18 7.70
C ASP A 204 -17.50 8.37 7.06
N LYS A 205 -17.35 8.50 5.76
CA LYS A 205 -18.00 9.55 4.98
C LYS A 205 -19.26 9.03 4.34
N GLU A 206 -20.16 9.94 4.02
CA GLU A 206 -21.33 9.58 3.25
C GLU A 206 -20.93 8.98 1.88
N PRO A 207 -21.59 7.89 1.45
CA PRO A 207 -21.34 7.30 0.15
C PRO A 207 -21.68 8.31 -0.96
N VAL A 208 -20.81 8.39 -1.95
CA VAL A 208 -20.96 9.34 -3.07
C VAL A 208 -21.73 8.68 -4.19
N THR A 209 -22.79 9.35 -4.66
CA THR A 209 -23.54 8.92 -5.86
C THR A 209 -22.72 9.22 -7.12
N LEU A 210 -22.52 8.20 -7.94
CA LEU A 210 -21.73 8.29 -9.17
C LEU A 210 -22.64 8.33 -10.39
N VAL A 211 -22.24 9.08 -11.41
CA VAL A 211 -22.93 9.06 -12.71
C VAL A 211 -22.79 7.69 -13.34
N ASP A 212 -23.92 7.07 -13.65
CA ASP A 212 -23.97 5.81 -14.38
C ASP A 212 -24.10 6.08 -15.88
N TYR A 213 -23.01 5.86 -16.62
CA TYR A 213 -22.99 6.03 -18.08
C TYR A 213 -23.58 4.85 -18.86
N THR A 214 -23.95 3.76 -18.19
CA THR A 214 -24.52 2.58 -18.87
C THR A 214 -25.97 2.82 -19.27
N VAL A 215 -26.71 3.59 -18.47
CA VAL A 215 -28.12 3.90 -18.70
C VAL A 215 -28.34 4.76 -19.96
N ASN A 216 -27.36 5.57 -20.37
CA ASN A 216 -27.48 6.46 -21.53
C ASN A 216 -27.17 5.81 -22.89
N LYS A 217 -26.84 4.52 -22.94
CA LYS A 217 -26.59 3.81 -24.21
C LYS A 217 -27.85 3.20 -24.84
N GLU A 218 -28.97 3.18 -24.11
CA GLU A 218 -30.25 2.65 -24.64
C GLU A 218 -31.15 3.69 -25.29
N VAL A 219 -30.68 4.95 -25.37
CA VAL A 219 -31.48 6.09 -25.92
C VAL A 219 -30.82 6.71 -27.17
N GLN A 220 -30.04 5.95 -27.93
CA GLN A 220 -29.61 6.34 -29.27
C GLN A 220 -29.88 5.29 -30.32
#